data_ab32f388c35dee81bab3f9eedc9ad8a0
#
_entry.id   ab32f388c35dee81bab3f9eedc9ad8a0
#
_cell.length_a   1.000
_cell.length_b   1.000
_cell.length_c   1.000
_cell.angle_alpha   90.00
_cell.angle_beta   90.00
_cell.angle_gamma   90.00
#
_symmetry.space_group_name_H-M   'P 1'
#
loop_
_entity.id
_entity.type
_entity.pdbx_description
1 polymer ?
#
loop_
_entity_poly.entity_id
_entity_poly.type
_entity_poly.pdbx_seq_one_letter_code
_entity_poly.pdbx_strand_id
1 'polypeptide(L)'
;FTEADLPTTAALVYWLLLFVGVGGSRLISRAWHQSSAYADARRVIIYGAGESGRQLLNALNHGTDYRVVAFIDDNPRLHETVINGRPVLGADDLPSLVEEHAVRQVLLAIPSASQDRRRAIINSLVGLPVRVRTIPKISELISGNAIVNQIQDVDLDDLLGREPVPPHPELIDRCI
;
A
#
# COMPACT_ATOMS: atom_id res chain seq x y z
N PHE A 1 -18.67 58.27 -30.12
CA PHE A 1 -18.23 57.06 -29.41
C PHE A 1 -16.81 57.33 -28.92
N THR A 2 -16.67 57.70 -27.64
CA THR A 2 -15.38 57.92 -26.98
C THR A 2 -14.74 56.55 -26.74
N GLU A 3 -13.63 56.28 -27.44
CA GLU A 3 -12.72 55.19 -27.09
C GLU A 3 -12.24 55.45 -25.68
N ALA A 4 -12.69 54.61 -24.73
CA ALA A 4 -12.18 54.65 -23.40
C ALA A 4 -10.75 54.06 -23.46
N ASP A 5 -9.73 54.91 -23.48
CA ASP A 5 -8.35 54.54 -23.27
C ASP A 5 -8.22 53.93 -21.89
N LEU A 6 -8.37 52.60 -21.81
CA LEU A 6 -8.08 51.85 -20.58
C LEU A 6 -6.59 52.08 -20.25
N PRO A 7 -6.28 52.67 -19.11
CA PRO A 7 -4.88 52.90 -18.73
C PRO A 7 -4.16 51.54 -18.73
N THR A 8 -2.97 51.50 -19.34
CA THR A 8 -2.17 50.26 -19.45
C THR A 8 -1.99 49.55 -18.12
N THR A 9 -2.01 50.29 -17.01
CA THR A 9 -2.01 49.78 -15.66
C THR A 9 -3.24 48.96 -15.32
N ALA A 10 -4.44 49.34 -15.78
CA ALA A 10 -5.68 48.59 -15.56
C ALA A 10 -5.67 47.28 -16.33
N ALA A 11 -5.14 47.30 -17.56
CA ALA A 11 -4.97 46.08 -18.35
C ALA A 11 -3.99 45.09 -17.70
N LEU A 12 -2.87 45.56 -17.17
CA LEU A 12 -1.91 44.74 -16.46
C LEU A 12 -2.49 44.12 -15.17
N VAL A 13 -3.24 44.89 -14.39
CA VAL A 13 -3.92 44.38 -13.19
C VAL A 13 -4.96 43.32 -13.56
N TYR A 14 -5.73 43.53 -14.61
CA TYR A 14 -6.71 42.55 -15.08
C TYR A 14 -6.06 41.23 -15.52
N TRP A 15 -4.97 41.29 -16.26
CA TRP A 15 -4.20 40.12 -16.65
C TRP A 15 -3.60 39.39 -15.46
N LEU A 16 -3.09 40.12 -14.46
CA LEU A 16 -2.55 39.53 -13.25
C LEU A 16 -3.64 38.81 -12.46
N LEU A 17 -4.82 39.42 -12.30
CA LEU A 17 -5.96 38.80 -11.63
C LEU A 17 -6.46 37.55 -12.35
N LEU A 18 -6.51 37.57 -13.69
CA LEU A 18 -6.83 36.38 -14.48
C LEU A 18 -5.81 35.28 -14.29
N PHE A 19 -4.53 35.61 -14.33
CA PHE A 19 -3.46 34.62 -14.14
C PHE A 19 -3.52 33.98 -12.74
N VAL A 20 -3.68 34.81 -11.71
CA VAL A 20 -3.82 34.33 -10.31
C VAL A 20 -5.13 33.55 -10.14
N GLY A 21 -6.23 34.01 -10.71
CA GLY A 21 -7.54 33.33 -10.61
C GLY A 21 -7.53 31.97 -11.29
N VAL A 22 -7.05 31.89 -12.52
CA VAL A 22 -7.01 30.62 -13.28
C VAL A 22 -5.92 29.68 -12.71
N GLY A 23 -4.74 30.22 -12.43
CA GLY A 23 -3.64 29.44 -11.86
C GLY A 23 -3.98 28.93 -10.44
N GLY A 24 -4.52 29.80 -9.60
CA GLY A 24 -4.93 29.48 -8.23
C GLY A 24 -6.06 28.42 -8.19
N SER A 25 -7.08 28.55 -9.04
CA SER A 25 -8.18 27.59 -9.11
C SER A 25 -7.68 26.18 -9.50
N ARG A 26 -6.72 26.10 -10.42
CA ARG A 26 -6.10 24.82 -10.81
C ARG A 26 -5.28 24.19 -9.66
N LEU A 27 -4.54 25.00 -8.91
CA LEU A 27 -3.78 24.51 -7.77
C LEU A 27 -4.71 24.03 -6.65
N ILE A 28 -5.78 24.77 -6.36
CA ILE A 28 -6.78 24.42 -5.36
C ILE A 28 -7.52 23.13 -5.75
N SER A 29 -7.97 23.02 -7.01
CA SER A 29 -8.66 21.82 -7.46
C SER A 29 -7.74 20.58 -7.43
N ARG A 30 -6.47 20.74 -7.79
CA ARG A 30 -5.48 19.66 -7.71
C ARG A 30 -5.21 19.22 -6.29
N ALA A 31 -5.06 20.17 -5.36
CA ALA A 31 -4.90 19.89 -3.94
C ALA A 31 -6.13 19.17 -3.36
N TRP A 32 -7.33 19.59 -3.76
CA TRP A 32 -8.59 19.00 -3.29
C TRP A 32 -8.80 17.59 -3.83
N HIS A 33 -8.54 17.35 -5.10
CA HIS A 33 -8.60 15.99 -5.68
C HIS A 33 -7.60 15.04 -5.05
N GLN A 34 -6.38 15.50 -4.75
CA GLN A 34 -5.41 14.68 -4.00
C GLN A 34 -5.91 14.37 -2.58
N SER A 35 -6.48 15.33 -1.87
CA SER A 35 -6.98 15.12 -0.51
C SER A 35 -8.15 14.13 -0.45
N SER A 36 -9.07 14.18 -1.41
CA SER A 36 -10.22 13.26 -1.47
C SER A 36 -9.79 11.83 -1.81
N ALA A 37 -8.85 11.65 -2.72
CA ALA A 37 -8.30 10.33 -3.05
C ALA A 37 -7.59 9.68 -1.85
N TYR A 38 -6.87 10.47 -1.05
CA TYR A 38 -6.24 9.98 0.19
C TYR A 38 -7.25 9.66 1.31
N ALA A 39 -8.42 10.28 1.33
CA ALA A 39 -9.44 10.02 2.34
C ALA A 39 -10.09 8.64 2.17
N ASP A 40 -10.22 8.16 0.94
CA ASP A 40 -10.84 6.87 0.58
C ASP A 40 -9.81 5.73 0.45
N ALA A 41 -8.51 6.04 0.57
CA ALA A 41 -7.44 5.05 0.46
C ALA A 41 -7.52 4.00 1.59
N ARG A 42 -7.40 2.73 1.22
CA ARG A 42 -7.40 1.61 2.15
C ARG A 42 -6.18 1.69 3.07
N ARG A 43 -6.43 1.81 4.37
CA ARG A 43 -5.36 1.85 5.37
C ARG A 43 -4.77 0.47 5.55
N VAL A 44 -3.45 0.37 5.41
CA VAL A 44 -2.72 -0.89 5.47
C VAL A 44 -1.50 -0.77 6.37
N ILE A 45 -1.10 -1.89 6.95
CA ILE A 45 0.16 -2.07 7.66
C ILE A 45 1.04 -2.98 6.82
N ILE A 46 2.34 -2.70 6.75
CA ILE A 46 3.33 -3.55 6.11
C ILE A 46 4.05 -4.35 7.21
N TYR A 47 3.98 -5.67 7.16
CA TYR A 47 4.74 -6.55 8.02
C TYR A 47 6.07 -6.90 7.35
N GLY A 48 7.17 -6.47 7.95
CA GLY A 48 8.52 -6.51 7.42
C GLY A 48 9.03 -5.12 7.01
N ALA A 49 9.97 -4.56 7.80
CA ALA A 49 10.57 -3.24 7.59
C ALA A 49 11.90 -3.32 6.81
N GLY A 50 12.23 -4.49 6.26
CA GLY A 50 13.40 -4.74 5.42
C GLY A 50 13.27 -4.11 4.03
N GLU A 51 14.17 -4.53 3.13
CA GLU A 51 14.24 -4.01 1.76
C GLU A 51 12.93 -4.21 0.98
N SER A 52 12.32 -5.41 1.08
CA SER A 52 11.06 -5.71 0.40
C SER A 52 9.90 -4.83 0.89
N GLY A 53 9.85 -4.53 2.21
CA GLY A 53 8.85 -3.62 2.75
C GLY A 53 9.01 -2.18 2.27
N ARG A 54 10.27 -1.71 2.16
CA ARG A 54 10.58 -0.37 1.62
C ARG A 54 10.19 -0.24 0.16
N GLN A 55 10.51 -1.26 -0.64
CA GLN A 55 10.14 -1.30 -2.07
C GLN A 55 8.62 -1.33 -2.23
N LEU A 56 7.91 -2.10 -1.40
CA LEU A 56 6.47 -2.11 -1.38
C LEU A 56 5.89 -0.74 -1.04
N LEU A 57 6.37 -0.09 0.02
CA LEU A 57 5.93 1.26 0.37
C LEU A 57 6.11 2.23 -0.80
N ASN A 58 7.28 2.18 -1.47
CA ASN A 58 7.54 3.03 -2.63
C ASN A 58 6.54 2.74 -3.77
N ALA A 59 6.25 1.47 -4.05
CA ALA A 59 5.27 1.09 -5.06
C ALA A 59 3.85 1.59 -4.71
N LEU A 60 3.44 1.45 -3.46
CA LEU A 60 2.12 1.90 -2.98
C LEU A 60 1.99 3.42 -2.97
N ASN A 61 3.07 4.16 -2.73
CA ASN A 61 3.07 5.62 -2.76
C ASN A 61 2.82 6.23 -4.15
N HIS A 62 3.01 5.45 -5.22
CA HIS A 62 2.70 5.89 -6.59
C HIS A 62 1.21 5.69 -6.93
N GLY A 63 0.48 4.89 -6.15
CA GLY A 63 -0.97 4.68 -6.28
C GLY A 63 -1.76 5.53 -5.29
N THR A 64 -3.07 5.60 -5.51
CA THR A 64 -4.02 6.30 -4.61
C THR A 64 -4.83 5.34 -3.74
N ASP A 65 -4.74 4.04 -3.99
CA ASP A 65 -5.65 3.04 -3.42
C ASP A 65 -5.27 2.62 -1.99
N TYR A 66 -3.99 2.74 -1.63
CA TYR A 66 -3.47 2.28 -0.36
C TYR A 66 -2.76 3.40 0.41
N ARG A 67 -3.01 3.44 1.71
CA ARG A 67 -2.32 4.33 2.64
C ARG A 67 -1.62 3.49 3.71
N VAL A 68 -0.30 3.41 3.64
CA VAL A 68 0.49 2.73 4.66
C VAL A 68 0.48 3.57 5.94
N VAL A 69 0.08 2.96 7.06
CA VAL A 69 0.03 3.60 8.39
C VAL A 69 1.37 3.43 9.10
N ALA A 70 1.84 2.20 9.20
CA ALA A 70 3.06 1.83 9.92
C ALA A 70 3.70 0.58 9.31
N PHE A 71 4.93 0.32 9.72
CA PHE A 71 5.57 -0.99 9.56
C PHE A 71 5.51 -1.75 10.87
N ILE A 72 5.41 -3.08 10.77
CA ILE A 72 5.65 -4.00 11.88
C ILE A 72 6.86 -4.84 11.53
N ASP A 73 7.76 -5.01 12.48
CA ASP A 73 8.92 -5.89 12.31
C ASP A 73 9.25 -6.60 13.64
N ASP A 74 9.68 -7.84 13.54
CA ASP A 74 10.06 -8.64 14.72
C ASP A 74 11.47 -8.29 15.24
N ASN A 75 12.25 -7.54 14.48
CA ASN A 75 13.59 -7.13 14.86
C ASN A 75 13.56 -5.88 15.75
N PRO A 76 13.84 -5.98 17.05
CA PRO A 76 13.79 -4.84 17.97
C PRO A 76 14.72 -3.69 17.59
N ARG A 77 15.78 -3.97 16.81
CA ARG A 77 16.72 -2.93 16.36
C ARG A 77 16.13 -1.97 15.34
N LEU A 78 15.02 -2.35 14.71
CA LEU A 78 14.30 -1.52 13.75
C LEU A 78 13.18 -0.74 14.40
N HIS A 79 12.78 -1.11 15.62
CA HIS A 79 11.75 -0.38 16.34
C HIS A 79 12.17 1.07 16.59
N GLU A 80 11.19 1.97 16.72
CA GLU A 80 11.39 3.43 16.90
C GLU A 80 12.06 4.11 15.69
N THR A 81 12.39 3.37 14.63
CA THR A 81 12.86 3.98 13.37
C THR A 81 11.69 4.45 12.52
N VAL A 82 11.98 5.37 11.60
CA VAL A 82 11.00 5.91 10.66
C VAL A 82 11.45 5.65 9.23
N ILE A 83 10.63 4.98 8.44
CA ILE A 83 10.89 4.69 7.03
C ILE A 83 9.92 5.52 6.18
N ASN A 84 10.44 6.46 5.41
CA ASN A 84 9.66 7.36 4.54
C ASN A 84 8.46 8.00 5.29
N GLY A 85 8.67 8.46 6.53
CA GLY A 85 7.65 9.09 7.35
C GLY A 85 6.66 8.11 8.01
N ARG A 86 6.92 6.79 7.98
CA ARG A 86 6.12 5.76 8.66
C ARG A 86 6.92 5.13 9.79
N PRO A 87 6.34 5.02 11.00
CA PRO A 87 7.02 4.40 12.14
C PRO A 87 7.17 2.90 11.92
N VAL A 88 8.22 2.32 12.51
CA VAL A 88 8.42 0.87 12.63
C VAL A 88 8.16 0.48 14.07
N LEU A 89 7.23 -0.43 14.29
CA LEU A 89 6.75 -0.85 15.60
C LEU A 89 6.89 -2.37 15.76
N GLY A 90 6.72 -2.86 16.99
CA GLY A 90 6.73 -4.27 17.30
C GLY A 90 5.41 -4.98 16.96
N ALA A 91 5.41 -6.31 16.95
CA ALA A 91 4.20 -7.09 16.71
C ALA A 91 3.15 -6.89 17.82
N ASP A 92 3.58 -6.56 19.04
CA ASP A 92 2.70 -6.32 20.20
C ASP A 92 1.84 -5.05 20.01
N ASP A 93 2.29 -4.09 19.22
CA ASP A 93 1.57 -2.84 18.96
C ASP A 93 0.47 -2.99 17.89
N LEU A 94 0.46 -4.12 17.18
CA LEU A 94 -0.42 -4.34 16.04
C LEU A 94 -1.92 -4.24 16.37
N PRO A 95 -2.44 -4.83 17.48
CA PRO A 95 -3.86 -4.72 17.83
C PRO A 95 -4.28 -3.26 18.00
N SER A 96 -3.49 -2.49 18.74
CA SER A 96 -3.75 -1.06 18.98
C SER A 96 -3.75 -0.25 17.70
N LEU A 97 -2.80 -0.52 16.79
CA LEU A 97 -2.73 0.15 15.49
C LEU A 97 -3.95 -0.16 14.59
N VAL A 98 -4.41 -1.42 14.63
CA VAL A 98 -5.57 -1.86 13.85
C VAL A 98 -6.83 -1.11 14.28
N GLU A 99 -7.03 -0.97 15.59
CA GLU A 99 -8.19 -0.26 16.16
C GLU A 99 -8.10 1.25 15.95
N GLU A 100 -6.99 1.87 16.34
CA GLU A 100 -6.80 3.33 16.29
C GLU A 100 -6.89 3.88 14.87
N HIS A 101 -6.29 3.17 13.93
CA HIS A 101 -6.23 3.63 12.55
C HIS A 101 -7.27 2.97 11.63
N ALA A 102 -8.17 2.14 12.16
CA ALA A 102 -9.16 1.39 11.40
C ALA A 102 -8.53 0.63 10.21
N VAL A 103 -7.39 -0.01 10.46
CA VAL A 103 -6.67 -0.81 9.45
C VAL A 103 -7.50 -2.05 9.11
N ARG A 104 -7.61 -2.35 7.83
CA ARG A 104 -8.37 -3.51 7.33
C ARG A 104 -7.50 -4.54 6.64
N GLN A 105 -6.24 -4.22 6.41
CA GLN A 105 -5.31 -5.08 5.67
C GLN A 105 -3.90 -5.04 6.23
N VAL A 106 -3.26 -6.21 6.29
CA VAL A 106 -1.82 -6.37 6.57
C VAL A 106 -1.16 -7.00 5.35
N LEU A 107 -0.12 -6.35 4.85
CA LEU A 107 0.66 -6.78 3.70
C LEU A 107 1.98 -7.41 4.17
N LEU A 108 2.16 -8.71 3.92
CA LEU A 108 3.38 -9.43 4.32
C LEU A 108 4.49 -9.18 3.29
N ALA A 109 5.51 -8.43 3.69
CA ALA A 109 6.70 -8.11 2.89
C ALA A 109 7.94 -8.85 3.42
N ILE A 110 7.82 -10.15 3.66
CA ILE A 110 8.86 -11.03 4.24
C ILE A 110 9.19 -12.21 3.31
N PRO A 111 9.63 -11.98 2.05
CA PRO A 111 9.84 -13.05 1.07
C PRO A 111 10.95 -14.03 1.46
N SER A 112 11.90 -13.59 2.29
CA SER A 112 13.01 -14.41 2.79
C SER A 112 12.69 -15.20 4.07
N ALA A 113 11.51 -14.99 4.66
CA ALA A 113 11.11 -15.75 5.85
C ALA A 113 10.82 -17.21 5.48
N SER A 114 11.21 -18.13 6.38
CA SER A 114 10.84 -19.54 6.28
C SER A 114 9.31 -19.73 6.32
N GLN A 115 8.84 -20.85 5.81
CA GLN A 115 7.41 -21.17 5.87
C GLN A 115 6.88 -21.18 7.31
N ASP A 116 7.65 -21.78 8.24
CA ASP A 116 7.26 -21.84 9.66
C ASP A 116 7.14 -20.44 10.27
N ARG A 117 8.10 -19.54 9.94
CA ARG A 117 8.04 -18.16 10.42
C ARG A 117 6.84 -17.43 9.84
N ARG A 118 6.56 -17.61 8.56
CA ARG A 118 5.39 -17.02 7.90
C ARG A 118 4.10 -17.52 8.52
N ARG A 119 3.97 -18.83 8.79
CA ARG A 119 2.82 -19.42 9.49
C ARG A 119 2.66 -18.84 10.90
N ALA A 120 3.73 -18.72 11.65
CA ALA A 120 3.69 -18.14 13.00
C ALA A 120 3.16 -16.71 12.98
N ILE A 121 3.63 -15.89 12.05
CA ILE A 121 3.17 -14.51 11.87
C ILE A 121 1.68 -14.48 11.47
N ILE A 122 1.26 -15.30 10.51
CA ILE A 122 -0.14 -15.35 10.09
C ILE A 122 -1.04 -15.78 11.25
N ASN A 123 -0.62 -16.78 12.03
CA ASN A 123 -1.36 -17.24 13.19
C ASN A 123 -1.53 -16.15 14.26
N SER A 124 -0.52 -15.28 14.45
CA SER A 124 -0.64 -14.15 15.38
C SER A 124 -1.64 -13.08 14.89
N LEU A 125 -1.95 -13.07 13.59
CA LEU A 125 -2.91 -12.15 12.97
C LEU A 125 -4.35 -12.69 12.96
N VAL A 126 -4.57 -13.98 13.17
CA VAL A 126 -5.89 -14.65 13.07
C VAL A 126 -6.95 -14.06 14.01
N GLY A 127 -6.55 -13.47 15.13
CA GLY A 127 -7.50 -12.84 16.07
C GLY A 127 -7.92 -11.41 15.73
N LEU A 128 -7.32 -10.80 14.70
CA LEU A 128 -7.55 -9.40 14.36
C LEU A 128 -8.53 -9.27 13.17
N PRO A 129 -9.34 -8.20 13.12
CA PRO A 129 -10.30 -7.96 12.04
C PRO A 129 -9.60 -7.41 10.77
N VAL A 130 -8.53 -8.06 10.33
CA VAL A 130 -7.70 -7.68 9.19
C VAL A 130 -7.60 -8.79 8.16
N ARG A 131 -7.51 -8.43 6.88
CA ARG A 131 -7.16 -9.36 5.81
C ARG A 131 -5.66 -9.39 5.65
N VAL A 132 -5.08 -10.57 5.66
CA VAL A 132 -3.64 -10.75 5.43
C VAL A 132 -3.42 -11.04 3.94
N ARG A 133 -2.50 -10.30 3.32
CA ARG A 133 -2.11 -10.51 1.92
C ARG A 133 -0.59 -10.65 1.82
N THR A 134 -0.15 -11.60 1.03
CA THR A 134 1.27 -11.77 0.72
C THR A 134 1.62 -11.16 -0.62
N ILE A 135 2.87 -10.72 -0.75
CA ILE A 135 3.39 -10.21 -2.00
C ILE A 135 4.30 -11.27 -2.59
N PRO A 136 4.15 -11.62 -3.88
CA PRO A 136 5.09 -12.48 -4.58
C PRO A 136 6.51 -11.92 -4.52
N LYS A 137 7.51 -12.78 -4.68
CA LYS A 137 8.91 -12.30 -4.70
C LYS A 137 9.08 -11.27 -5.82
N ILE A 138 9.64 -10.11 -5.47
CA ILE A 138 9.80 -8.97 -6.38
C ILE A 138 10.65 -9.31 -7.61
N SER A 139 11.49 -10.37 -7.54
CA SER A 139 12.23 -10.89 -8.69
C SER A 139 11.36 -11.34 -9.87
N GLU A 140 10.07 -11.59 -9.65
CA GLU A 140 9.10 -11.96 -10.69
C GLU A 140 8.35 -10.74 -11.26
N LEU A 141 8.58 -9.55 -10.69
CA LEU A 141 7.80 -8.33 -10.94
C LEU A 141 8.57 -7.24 -11.72
N ILE A 142 9.52 -7.61 -12.56
CA ILE A 142 10.37 -6.66 -13.32
C ILE A 142 9.57 -5.76 -14.31
N SER A 143 8.26 -5.81 -14.31
CA SER A 143 7.39 -4.95 -15.12
C SER A 143 6.65 -3.95 -14.23
N GLY A 144 7.14 -2.74 -14.18
CA GLY A 144 6.85 -1.64 -13.23
C GLY A 144 5.39 -1.24 -12.93
N ASN A 145 4.37 -1.86 -13.51
CA ASN A 145 2.95 -1.56 -13.24
C ASN A 145 2.17 -2.73 -12.65
N ALA A 146 2.80 -3.89 -12.41
CA ALA A 146 2.10 -5.11 -12.02
C ALA A 146 1.97 -5.30 -10.50
N ILE A 147 2.72 -4.56 -9.67
CA ILE A 147 2.84 -4.82 -8.22
C ILE A 147 1.50 -4.67 -7.50
N VAL A 148 0.72 -3.65 -7.83
CA VAL A 148 -0.54 -3.37 -7.11
C VAL A 148 -1.65 -4.37 -7.46
N ASN A 149 -1.63 -4.91 -8.68
CA ASN A 149 -2.66 -5.85 -9.15
C ASN A 149 -2.39 -7.31 -8.77
N GLN A 150 -1.18 -7.64 -8.30
CA GLN A 150 -0.78 -9.02 -7.94
C GLN A 150 -0.73 -9.29 -6.44
N ILE A 151 -1.31 -8.43 -5.62
CA ILE A 151 -1.45 -8.69 -4.18
C ILE A 151 -2.47 -9.85 -4.02
N GLN A 152 -1.97 -11.04 -3.69
CA GLN A 152 -2.80 -12.24 -3.51
C GLN A 152 -3.31 -12.32 -2.07
N ASP A 153 -4.58 -12.67 -1.92
CA ASP A 153 -5.12 -13.05 -0.62
C ASP A 153 -4.41 -14.34 -0.15
N VAL A 154 -4.04 -14.38 1.12
CA VAL A 154 -3.53 -15.61 1.73
C VAL A 154 -4.71 -16.52 1.95
N ASP A 155 -4.81 -17.57 1.15
CA ASP A 155 -5.83 -18.59 1.34
C ASP A 155 -5.44 -19.44 2.57
N LEU A 156 -6.41 -19.69 3.45
CA LEU A 156 -6.20 -20.55 4.62
C LEU A 156 -5.78 -21.97 4.23
N ASP A 157 -6.12 -22.41 3.02
CA ASP A 157 -5.75 -23.74 2.51
C ASP A 157 -4.24 -23.86 2.24
N ASP A 158 -3.55 -22.78 1.88
CA ASP A 158 -2.09 -22.73 1.76
C ASP A 158 -1.38 -22.91 3.12
N LEU A 159 -2.08 -22.60 4.21
CA LEU A 159 -1.56 -22.73 5.58
C LEU A 159 -1.67 -24.16 6.11
N LEU A 160 -2.60 -24.96 5.61
CA LEU A 160 -2.86 -26.32 6.09
C LEU A 160 -1.87 -27.36 5.54
N GLY A 161 -0.92 -26.92 4.68
CA GLY A 161 0.21 -27.76 4.29
C GLY A 161 -0.20 -29.07 3.61
N ARG A 162 -1.28 -29.07 2.84
CA ARG A 162 -1.50 -30.15 1.89
C ARG A 162 -0.44 -30.00 0.81
N GLU A 163 0.63 -30.79 0.93
CA GLU A 163 1.46 -31.09 -0.23
C GLU A 163 0.51 -31.53 -1.35
N PRO A 164 0.56 -30.92 -2.53
CA PRO A 164 -0.17 -31.43 -3.67
C PRO A 164 0.33 -32.87 -3.88
N VAL A 165 -0.48 -33.86 -3.51
CA VAL A 165 -0.20 -35.25 -3.80
C VAL A 165 -0.20 -35.33 -5.33
N PRO A 166 0.96 -35.65 -5.97
CA PRO A 166 0.99 -35.79 -7.41
C PRO A 166 -0.04 -36.86 -7.78
N PRO A 167 -0.88 -36.63 -8.80
CA PRO A 167 -1.87 -37.63 -9.22
C PRO A 167 -1.14 -38.93 -9.53
N HIS A 168 -1.52 -40.03 -8.87
CA HIS A 168 -0.99 -41.34 -9.11
C HIS A 168 -1.27 -41.71 -10.59
N PRO A 169 -0.24 -41.90 -11.43
CA PRO A 169 -0.44 -42.16 -12.85
C PRO A 169 -1.21 -43.49 -13.09
N GLU A 170 -1.19 -44.40 -12.14
CA GLU A 170 -1.87 -45.72 -12.22
C GLU A 170 -3.41 -45.65 -12.16
N LEU A 171 -3.98 -44.49 -11.75
CA LEU A 171 -5.45 -44.35 -11.70
C LEU A 171 -6.04 -43.81 -13.01
N ILE A 172 -5.19 -43.28 -13.89
CA ILE A 172 -5.64 -42.71 -15.18
C ILE A 172 -5.83 -43.82 -16.21
N ASP A 173 -5.06 -44.92 -16.14
CA ASP A 173 -5.11 -46.02 -17.10
C ASP A 173 -6.33 -46.98 -16.92
N ARG A 174 -7.16 -46.75 -15.92
CA ARG A 174 -8.33 -47.62 -15.63
C ARG A 174 -9.66 -47.08 -16.16
N CYS A 175 -9.66 -45.93 -16.82
CA CYS A 175 -10.86 -45.26 -17.33
C CYS A 175 -10.89 -45.14 -18.87
N ILE A 176 -10.05 -45.91 -19.61
CA ILE A 176 -10.12 -46.00 -21.08
C ILE A 176 -10.57 -47.43 -21.47
#